data_b2203d778ce93e71183f114d5e5c5e21
#
_entry.id   b2203d778ce93e71183f114d5e5c5e21
#
_cell.length_a   1.000
_cell.length_b   1.000
_cell.length_c   1.000
_cell.angle_alpha   90.00
_cell.angle_beta   90.00
_cell.angle_gamma   90.00
#
_symmetry.space_group_name_H-M   'P 1'
#
loop_
_entity.id
_entity.type
_entity.pdbx_description
1 polymer ?
#
loop_
_entity_poly.entity_id
_entity_poly.type
_entity_poly.pdbx_seq_one_letter_code
_entity_poly.pdbx_strand_id
1 'polypeptide(L)'
;MLFRSQNYVDEKQGLVMIATAEIPLTGMHKDEILDLDKPIMYAGISPCYRLEAGAYGKFSKGLYRTHQFEKLEMYVFCRPEESDLKLQQILNIEKKICEQFEIPYRVVRIAAGDLSAPAFEKYDIEYYSPAEKEYRELTSCSNCTDYQARRSEEHTSELQSH
;
A
#
# COMPACT_ATOMS: atom_id res chain seq x y z
N MET A 1 1.69 7.43 -3.26
CA MET A 1 1.30 7.86 -4.64
C MET A 1 2.34 7.30 -5.59
N LEU A 2 1.94 6.35 -6.42
CA LEU A 2 2.82 5.87 -7.49
C LEU A 2 3.02 7.02 -8.48
N PHE A 3 4.27 7.32 -8.80
CA PHE A 3 4.58 8.36 -9.78
C PHE A 3 3.92 8.04 -11.12
N ARG A 4 3.47 9.06 -11.85
CA ARG A 4 2.86 8.91 -13.17
C ARG A 4 3.69 8.02 -14.12
N SER A 5 5.02 8.05 -13.97
CA SER A 5 5.98 7.24 -14.72
C SER A 5 5.93 5.73 -14.44
N GLN A 6 5.17 5.29 -13.43
CA GLN A 6 5.04 3.86 -13.07
C GLN A 6 3.69 3.26 -13.51
N ASN A 7 2.78 4.09 -14.03
CA ASN A 7 1.43 3.66 -14.35
C ASN A 7 1.25 3.43 -15.85
N TYR A 8 0.50 2.38 -16.21
CA TYR A 8 -0.05 2.23 -17.56
C TYR A 8 -1.22 3.17 -17.73
N VAL A 9 -1.14 4.04 -18.71
CA VAL A 9 -2.16 5.07 -19.02
C VAL A 9 -2.69 4.86 -20.42
N ASP A 10 -4.01 4.78 -20.58
CA ASP A 10 -4.69 4.94 -21.86
C ASP A 10 -5.05 6.43 -22.02
N GLU A 11 -4.22 7.14 -22.77
CA GLU A 11 -4.41 8.58 -22.98
C GLU A 11 -5.68 8.91 -23.78
N LYS A 12 -6.15 7.98 -24.62
CA LYS A 12 -7.35 8.20 -25.45
C LYS A 12 -8.62 8.16 -24.61
N GLN A 13 -8.67 7.28 -23.62
CA GLN A 13 -9.82 7.11 -22.73
C GLN A 13 -9.66 7.86 -21.42
N GLY A 14 -8.48 8.40 -21.13
CA GLY A 14 -8.17 9.03 -19.84
C GLY A 14 -8.16 8.04 -18.66
N LEU A 15 -7.90 6.76 -18.95
CA LEU A 15 -7.91 5.70 -17.94
C LEU A 15 -6.50 5.34 -17.51
N VAL A 16 -6.37 4.97 -16.26
CA VAL A 16 -5.13 4.47 -15.65
C VAL A 16 -5.38 3.06 -15.13
N MET A 17 -4.52 2.11 -15.50
CA MET A 17 -4.61 0.76 -14.96
C MET A 17 -4.28 0.77 -13.47
N ILE A 18 -4.98 -0.05 -12.71
CA ILE A 18 -4.80 -0.16 -11.27
C ILE A 18 -3.38 -0.64 -10.95
N ALA A 19 -2.70 0.08 -10.08
CA ALA A 19 -1.35 -0.28 -9.63
C ALA A 19 -1.33 -0.90 -8.22
N THR A 20 -2.45 -0.78 -7.48
CA THR A 20 -2.67 -1.33 -6.14
C THR A 20 -4.16 -1.23 -5.79
N ALA A 21 -4.70 -2.20 -5.05
CA ALA A 21 -6.06 -2.14 -4.52
C ALA A 21 -6.25 -1.02 -3.48
N GLU A 22 -5.18 -0.46 -2.93
CA GLU A 22 -5.22 0.68 -2.01
C GLU A 22 -5.99 1.86 -2.59
N ILE A 23 -5.80 2.17 -3.89
CA ILE A 23 -6.45 3.31 -4.55
C ILE A 23 -7.97 3.19 -4.56
N PRO A 24 -8.58 2.10 -5.09
CA PRO A 24 -10.03 1.95 -5.05
C PRO A 24 -10.57 1.76 -3.63
N LEU A 25 -9.86 1.10 -2.72
CA LEU A 25 -10.29 0.96 -1.34
C LEU A 25 -10.37 2.32 -0.63
N THR A 26 -9.38 3.19 -0.84
CA THR A 26 -9.41 4.58 -0.34
C THR A 26 -10.56 5.35 -0.97
N GLY A 27 -10.79 5.17 -2.28
CA GLY A 27 -11.82 5.88 -3.04
C GLY A 27 -13.25 5.43 -2.78
N MET A 28 -13.47 4.28 -2.11
CA MET A 28 -14.82 3.78 -1.80
C MET A 28 -15.65 4.77 -0.98
N HIS A 29 -14.99 5.52 -0.12
CA HIS A 29 -15.62 6.50 0.77
C HIS A 29 -15.31 7.95 0.38
N LYS A 30 -14.98 8.16 -0.89
CA LYS A 30 -14.77 9.51 -1.39
C LYS A 30 -16.05 10.33 -1.21
N ASP A 31 -15.90 11.57 -0.70
CA ASP A 31 -16.99 12.50 -0.44
C ASP A 31 -18.00 12.02 0.64
N GLU A 32 -17.60 11.06 1.49
CA GLU A 32 -18.39 10.57 2.61
C GLU A 32 -17.80 11.01 3.96
N ILE A 33 -18.65 11.36 4.91
CA ILE A 33 -18.28 11.52 6.32
C ILE A 33 -18.53 10.18 7.00
N LEU A 34 -17.45 9.54 7.44
CA LEU A 34 -17.53 8.22 8.06
C LEU A 34 -17.81 8.34 9.57
N ASP A 35 -18.77 7.54 10.05
CA ASP A 35 -18.88 7.26 11.48
C ASP A 35 -17.87 6.17 11.84
N LEU A 36 -16.86 6.56 12.61
CA LEU A 36 -15.78 5.69 13.06
C LEU A 36 -15.91 5.31 14.54
N ASP A 37 -17.13 5.16 15.07
CA ASP A 37 -17.33 4.54 16.39
C ASP A 37 -16.76 3.12 16.43
N LYS A 38 -16.72 2.48 15.26
CA LYS A 38 -15.96 1.23 15.03
C LYS A 38 -15.10 1.38 13.80
N PRO A 39 -13.84 0.91 13.83
CA PRO A 39 -12.99 0.89 12.65
C PRO A 39 -13.63 0.12 11.49
N ILE A 40 -13.52 0.67 10.28
CA ILE A 40 -13.95 0.02 9.05
C ILE A 40 -12.73 -0.67 8.45
N MET A 41 -12.82 -1.97 8.21
CA MET A 41 -11.71 -2.80 7.76
C MET A 41 -12.07 -3.48 6.44
N TYR A 42 -11.19 -3.33 5.45
CA TYR A 42 -11.32 -3.96 4.14
C TYR A 42 -10.14 -4.86 3.83
N ALA A 43 -10.42 -5.88 3.04
CA ALA A 43 -9.40 -6.65 2.33
C ALA A 43 -9.80 -6.73 0.85
N GLY A 44 -8.90 -6.32 -0.03
CA GLY A 44 -9.14 -6.31 -1.47
C GLY A 44 -8.05 -7.07 -2.22
N ILE A 45 -8.45 -7.97 -3.11
CA ILE A 45 -7.55 -8.63 -4.06
C ILE A 45 -7.75 -7.98 -5.42
N SER A 46 -6.66 -7.59 -6.07
CA SER A 46 -6.72 -7.06 -7.43
C SER A 46 -5.51 -7.47 -8.26
N PRO A 47 -5.68 -7.59 -9.59
CA PRO A 47 -4.54 -7.50 -10.48
C PRO A 47 -3.95 -6.09 -10.37
N CYS A 48 -2.63 -6.01 -10.38
CA CYS A 48 -1.90 -4.74 -10.32
C CYS A 48 -0.97 -4.65 -11.51
N TYR A 49 -0.85 -3.43 -12.06
CA TYR A 49 -0.06 -3.16 -13.27
C TYR A 49 0.93 -2.04 -13.01
N ARG A 50 2.21 -2.33 -13.24
CA ARG A 50 3.29 -1.33 -13.06
C ARG A 50 4.27 -1.40 -14.23
N LEU A 51 4.67 -0.24 -14.74
CA LEU A 51 5.67 -0.14 -15.82
C LEU A 51 7.05 -0.62 -15.39
N GLU A 52 7.31 -0.62 -14.07
CA GLU A 52 8.61 -0.96 -13.49
C GLU A 52 9.77 -0.18 -14.12
N ALA A 53 9.47 1.04 -14.61
CA ALA A 53 10.41 1.94 -15.23
C ALA A 53 11.48 2.38 -14.22
N GLY A 54 12.74 2.18 -14.57
CA GLY A 54 13.88 2.51 -13.69
C GLY A 54 14.40 1.34 -12.86
N ALA A 55 13.74 0.19 -12.89
CA ALA A 55 14.26 -1.03 -12.27
C ALA A 55 15.31 -1.71 -13.16
N TYR A 56 16.34 -0.96 -13.54
CA TYR A 56 17.48 -1.49 -14.30
C TYR A 56 18.45 -2.14 -13.32
N GLY A 57 18.60 -3.47 -13.42
CA GLY A 57 19.62 -4.17 -12.64
C GLY A 57 19.38 -5.66 -12.54
N LYS A 58 20.22 -6.31 -11.73
CA LYS A 58 20.26 -7.76 -11.48
C LYS A 58 18.91 -8.33 -10.99
N PHE A 59 18.04 -7.46 -10.44
CA PHE A 59 16.77 -7.80 -9.80
C PHE A 59 15.52 -7.55 -10.66
N SER A 60 15.68 -7.09 -11.89
CA SER A 60 14.57 -6.80 -12.80
C SER A 60 14.13 -8.01 -13.64
N LYS A 61 14.66 -9.20 -13.37
CA LYS A 61 14.35 -10.41 -14.14
C LYS A 61 13.67 -11.47 -13.29
N GLY A 62 12.66 -12.12 -13.88
CA GLY A 62 12.04 -13.30 -13.33
C GLY A 62 10.75 -13.03 -12.52
N LEU A 63 10.43 -13.95 -11.63
CA LEU A 63 9.15 -14.02 -10.90
C LEU A 63 8.94 -12.85 -9.94
N TYR A 64 10.00 -12.22 -9.44
CA TYR A 64 9.93 -11.20 -8.39
C TYR A 64 9.52 -9.81 -8.86
N ARG A 65 9.60 -9.55 -10.17
CA ARG A 65 9.26 -8.22 -10.71
C ARG A 65 8.62 -8.37 -12.08
N THR A 66 7.30 -8.31 -12.09
CA THR A 66 6.48 -8.46 -13.28
C THR A 66 5.65 -7.20 -13.50
N HIS A 67 5.26 -6.95 -14.77
CA HIS A 67 4.39 -5.84 -15.14
C HIS A 67 2.96 -6.02 -14.65
N GLN A 68 2.55 -7.28 -14.45
CA GLN A 68 1.26 -7.66 -13.91
C GLN A 68 1.46 -8.69 -12.79
N PHE A 69 0.81 -8.47 -11.67
CA PHE A 69 0.80 -9.36 -10.52
C PHE A 69 -0.51 -9.21 -9.74
N GLU A 70 -0.81 -10.16 -8.89
CA GLU A 70 -1.94 -10.08 -7.97
C GLU A 70 -1.47 -9.60 -6.60
N LYS A 71 -2.26 -8.75 -5.96
CA LYS A 71 -1.96 -8.19 -4.66
C LYS A 71 -3.19 -8.17 -3.78
N LEU A 72 -3.05 -8.66 -2.56
CA LEU A 72 -4.01 -8.48 -1.49
C LEU A 72 -3.61 -7.25 -0.66
N GLU A 73 -4.54 -6.32 -0.50
CA GLU A 73 -4.40 -5.16 0.37
C GLU A 73 -5.35 -5.27 1.56
N MET A 74 -4.83 -5.00 2.75
CA MET A 74 -5.63 -4.73 3.94
C MET A 74 -5.67 -3.22 4.17
N TYR A 75 -6.86 -2.68 4.39
CA TYR A 75 -7.07 -1.24 4.54
C TYR A 75 -7.99 -0.95 5.73
N VAL A 76 -7.64 0.03 6.55
CA VAL A 76 -8.39 0.36 7.76
C VAL A 76 -8.62 1.85 7.85
N PHE A 77 -9.90 2.24 7.99
CA PHE A 77 -10.30 3.56 8.43
C PHE A 77 -10.59 3.48 9.94
N CYS A 78 -9.93 4.30 10.73
CA CYS A 78 -10.10 4.34 12.17
C CYS A 78 -9.86 5.74 12.71
N ARG A 79 -10.23 5.96 13.97
CA ARG A 79 -9.90 7.21 14.67
C ARG A 79 -8.38 7.32 14.87
N PRO A 80 -7.81 8.55 14.94
CA PRO A 80 -6.37 8.74 15.09
C PRO A 80 -5.77 7.98 16.27
N GLU A 81 -6.46 7.94 17.41
CA GLU A 81 -6.00 7.28 18.64
C GLU A 81 -5.94 5.75 18.55
N GLU A 82 -6.58 5.16 17.53
CA GLU A 82 -6.55 3.72 17.28
C GLU A 82 -5.53 3.31 16.22
N SER A 83 -4.97 4.27 15.48
CA SER A 83 -4.17 4.01 14.28
C SER A 83 -2.94 3.13 14.54
N ASP A 84 -2.22 3.38 15.63
CA ASP A 84 -1.05 2.58 15.99
C ASP A 84 -1.44 1.13 16.34
N LEU A 85 -2.55 0.96 17.06
CA LEU A 85 -3.07 -0.37 17.38
C LEU A 85 -3.46 -1.13 16.11
N LYS A 86 -4.06 -0.44 15.13
CA LYS A 86 -4.45 -1.04 13.86
C LYS A 86 -3.26 -1.38 12.99
N LEU A 87 -2.23 -0.54 12.96
CA LEU A 87 -0.96 -0.86 12.31
C LEU A 87 -0.35 -2.15 12.87
N GLN A 88 -0.28 -2.28 14.21
CA GLN A 88 0.24 -3.49 14.84
C GLN A 88 -0.65 -4.72 14.59
N GLN A 89 -1.97 -4.53 14.46
CA GLN A 89 -2.90 -5.60 14.12
C GLN A 89 -2.64 -6.12 12.70
N ILE A 90 -2.46 -5.24 11.71
CA ILE A 90 -2.11 -5.60 10.32
C ILE A 90 -0.77 -6.34 10.31
N LEU A 91 0.27 -5.76 10.92
CA LEU A 91 1.59 -6.38 11.00
C LEU A 91 1.54 -7.80 11.60
N ASN A 92 0.73 -8.00 12.64
CA ASN A 92 0.56 -9.33 13.24
C ASN A 92 -0.16 -10.32 12.32
N ILE A 93 -1.07 -9.86 11.46
CA ILE A 93 -1.71 -10.71 10.44
C ILE A 93 -0.65 -11.13 9.41
N GLU A 94 0.16 -10.22 8.90
CA GLU A 94 1.24 -10.51 7.95
C GLU A 94 2.26 -11.51 8.53
N LYS A 95 2.66 -11.32 9.79
CA LYS A 95 3.55 -12.28 10.49
C LYS A 95 2.95 -13.67 10.58
N LYS A 96 1.67 -13.78 10.97
CA LYS A 96 0.97 -15.07 11.03
C LYS A 96 0.90 -15.76 9.66
N ILE A 97 0.74 -15.01 8.58
CA ILE A 97 0.77 -15.56 7.22
C ILE A 97 2.15 -16.15 6.93
N CYS A 98 3.24 -15.43 7.22
CA CYS A 98 4.59 -15.94 7.05
C CYS A 98 4.84 -17.21 7.89
N GLU A 99 4.36 -17.22 9.12
CA GLU A 99 4.47 -18.38 10.03
C GLU A 99 3.71 -19.61 9.49
N GLN A 100 2.50 -19.40 8.96
CA GLN A 100 1.69 -20.49 8.37
C GLN A 100 2.33 -21.11 7.12
N PHE A 101 3.05 -20.29 6.35
CA PHE A 101 3.80 -20.75 5.17
C PHE A 101 5.23 -21.18 5.49
N GLU A 102 5.60 -21.18 6.78
CA GLU A 102 6.97 -21.53 7.25
C GLU A 102 8.07 -20.70 6.56
N ILE A 103 7.75 -19.45 6.21
CA ILE A 103 8.70 -18.52 5.58
C ILE A 103 9.57 -17.89 6.67
N PRO A 104 10.89 -18.11 6.67
CA PRO A 104 11.79 -17.37 7.56
C PRO A 104 11.77 -15.88 7.23
N TYR A 105 11.47 -15.03 8.19
CA TYR A 105 11.34 -13.60 7.97
C TYR A 105 12.00 -12.77 9.08
N ARG A 106 12.18 -11.50 8.80
CA ARG A 106 12.44 -10.46 9.80
C ARG A 106 11.49 -9.29 9.61
N VAL A 107 11.24 -8.55 10.69
CA VAL A 107 10.46 -7.31 10.65
C VAL A 107 11.43 -6.14 10.71
N VAL A 108 11.27 -5.20 9.79
CA VAL A 108 12.09 -3.99 9.69
C VAL A 108 11.19 -2.78 9.85
N ARG A 109 11.47 -1.92 10.84
CA ARG A 109 10.87 -0.59 10.93
C ARG A 109 11.63 0.36 10.03
N ILE A 110 10.94 1.00 9.12
CA ILE A 110 11.57 1.86 8.11
C ILE A 110 12.01 3.19 8.74
N ALA A 111 13.24 3.59 8.42
CA ALA A 111 13.79 4.85 8.88
C ALA A 111 13.06 6.05 8.25
N ALA A 112 12.99 7.17 8.98
CA ALA A 112 12.25 8.35 8.54
C ALA A 112 12.68 8.87 7.16
N GLY A 113 13.96 8.72 6.80
CA GLY A 113 14.48 9.15 5.49
C GLY A 113 14.06 8.28 4.31
N ASP A 114 13.57 7.06 4.59
CA ASP A 114 13.17 6.09 3.57
C ASP A 114 11.65 5.90 3.51
N LEU A 115 10.90 6.65 4.34
CA LEU A 115 9.44 6.62 4.29
C LEU A 115 8.90 7.21 3.00
N SER A 116 7.88 6.56 2.43
CA SER A 116 7.10 7.16 1.35
C SER A 116 6.30 8.37 1.86
N ALA A 117 5.97 9.30 0.96
CA ALA A 117 5.28 10.53 1.32
C ALA A 117 4.01 10.38 2.20
N PRO A 118 3.15 9.35 2.00
CA PRO A 118 1.97 9.17 2.84
C PRO A 118 2.25 8.52 4.19
N ALA A 119 3.38 7.84 4.36
CA ALA A 119 3.64 7.04 5.55
C ALA A 119 4.22 7.88 6.70
N PHE A 120 3.57 7.84 7.85
CA PHE A 120 4.10 8.34 9.11
C PHE A 120 4.96 7.29 9.82
N GLU A 121 4.53 6.04 9.79
CA GLU A 121 5.25 4.88 10.28
C GLU A 121 5.03 3.71 9.32
N LYS A 122 6.10 2.92 9.08
CA LYS A 122 6.06 1.78 8.16
C LYS A 122 6.87 0.62 8.71
N TYR A 123 6.34 -0.58 8.56
CA TYR A 123 7.03 -1.84 8.79
C TYR A 123 7.03 -2.66 7.51
N ASP A 124 8.18 -3.26 7.21
CA ASP A 124 8.34 -4.25 6.15
C ASP A 124 8.59 -5.62 6.78
N ILE A 125 7.97 -6.65 6.21
CA ILE A 125 8.37 -8.03 6.45
C ILE A 125 9.26 -8.43 5.29
N GLU A 126 10.49 -8.83 5.61
CA GLU A 126 11.47 -9.29 4.64
C GLU A 126 11.73 -10.78 4.84
N TYR A 127 11.72 -11.55 3.76
CA TYR A 127 12.15 -12.94 3.74
C TYR A 127 13.60 -13.05 3.29
N TYR A 128 14.27 -14.11 3.71
CA TYR A 128 15.62 -14.39 3.23
C TYR A 128 15.55 -15.15 1.89
N SER A 129 16.13 -14.57 0.82
CA SER A 129 16.28 -15.22 -0.49
C SER A 129 17.56 -16.05 -0.53
N PRO A 130 17.49 -17.40 -0.51
CA PRO A 130 18.70 -18.24 -0.57
C PRO A 130 19.48 -18.10 -1.88
N ALA A 131 18.76 -17.80 -2.97
CA ALA A 131 19.36 -17.63 -4.30
C ALA A 131 20.20 -16.36 -4.40
N GLU A 132 19.75 -15.28 -3.75
CA GLU A 132 20.43 -13.98 -3.77
C GLU A 132 21.31 -13.76 -2.53
N LYS A 133 21.12 -14.58 -1.49
CA LYS A 133 21.76 -14.47 -0.17
C LYS A 133 21.51 -13.12 0.53
N GLU A 134 20.32 -12.57 0.30
CA GLU A 134 19.89 -11.27 0.81
C GLU A 134 18.45 -11.33 1.31
N TYR A 135 18.09 -10.37 2.19
CA TYR A 135 16.71 -10.15 2.58
C TYR A 135 15.97 -9.33 1.53
N ARG A 136 14.72 -9.69 1.30
CA ARG A 136 13.82 -9.04 0.33
C ARG A 136 12.48 -8.72 0.97
N GLU A 137 11.95 -7.54 0.68
CA GLU A 137 10.61 -7.16 1.08
C GLU A 137 9.59 -8.14 0.49
N LEU A 138 8.75 -8.69 1.35
CA LEU A 138 7.64 -9.57 1.01
C LEU A 138 6.32 -8.84 1.15
N THR A 139 6.11 -8.18 2.30
CA THR A 139 4.92 -7.38 2.59
C THR A 139 5.31 -6.10 3.30
N SER A 140 4.43 -5.11 3.28
CA SER A 140 4.61 -3.88 4.04
C SER A 140 3.29 -3.34 4.55
N CYS A 141 3.31 -2.73 5.74
CA CYS A 141 2.17 -2.00 6.28
C CYS A 141 2.58 -0.62 6.81
N SER A 142 1.68 0.35 6.66
CA SER A 142 1.95 1.75 7.01
C SER A 142 0.79 2.38 7.75
N ASN A 143 1.11 3.23 8.72
CA ASN A 143 0.20 4.23 9.24
C ASN A 143 0.36 5.51 8.42
N CYS A 144 -0.68 5.91 7.72
CA CYS A 144 -0.68 7.10 6.86
C CYS A 144 -1.32 8.32 7.55
N THR A 145 -1.72 8.18 8.82
CA THR A 145 -2.47 9.19 9.56
C THR A 145 -3.64 9.74 8.73
N ASP A 146 -3.78 11.04 8.62
CA ASP A 146 -4.82 11.73 7.84
C ASP A 146 -4.41 12.07 6.39
N TYR A 147 -3.20 11.70 5.96
CA TYR A 147 -2.66 12.09 4.66
C TYR A 147 -3.56 11.72 3.47
N GLN A 148 -4.14 10.52 3.50
CA GLN A 148 -5.04 10.06 2.44
C GLN A 148 -6.47 10.59 2.64
N ALA A 149 -6.92 10.73 3.89
CA ALA A 149 -8.24 11.27 4.21
C ALA A 149 -8.38 12.73 3.75
N ARG A 150 -7.39 13.57 4.01
CA ARG A 150 -7.38 14.98 3.56
C ARG A 150 -7.47 15.12 2.04
N ARG A 151 -6.95 14.19 1.27
CA ARG A 151 -7.03 14.24 -0.21
C ARG A 151 -8.40 13.93 -0.75
N SER A 152 -9.24 13.23 -0.03
CA SER A 152 -10.64 13.02 -0.39
C SER A 152 -11.51 14.25 -0.10
N GLU A 153 -11.08 15.12 0.81
CA GLU A 153 -11.79 16.37 1.17
C GLU A 153 -11.43 17.56 0.27
N GLU A 154 -10.24 17.59 -0.34
CA GLU A 154 -9.78 18.72 -1.17
C GLU A 154 -10.70 19.01 -2.37
N HIS A 155 -11.45 18.03 -2.85
CA HIS A 155 -12.43 18.23 -3.94
C HIS A 155 -13.74 18.88 -3.47
N THR A 156 -14.07 18.81 -2.18
CA THR A 156 -15.28 19.45 -1.65
C THR A 156 -15.11 20.95 -1.40
N SER A 157 -13.89 21.42 -1.12
CA SER A 157 -13.64 22.85 -0.88
C SER A 157 -13.65 23.69 -2.17
N GLU A 158 -13.32 23.12 -3.33
CA GLU A 158 -13.39 23.82 -4.63
C GLU A 158 -14.82 23.96 -5.14
N LEU A 159 -15.73 23.07 -4.77
CA LEU A 159 -17.14 23.13 -5.18
C LEU A 159 -17.98 24.10 -4.33
N GLN A 160 -17.47 24.54 -3.17
CA GLN A 160 -18.16 25.50 -2.30
C GLN A 160 -17.76 26.97 -2.54
N SER A 161 -16.84 27.24 -3.44
CA SER A 161 -16.35 28.60 -3.74
C SER A 161 -16.91 29.21 -5.05
N HIS A 162 -18.04 28.66 -5.58
CA HIS A 162 -18.75 29.25 -6.72
C HIS A 162 -20.21 29.56 -6.42
#